data_c03abbbc4cb6ead68a6b6bc7b3512c13
#
_entry.id   c03abbbc4cb6ead68a6b6bc7b3512c13
#
_cell.length_a   1.000
_cell.length_b   1.000
_cell.length_c   1.000
_cell.angle_alpha   90.00
_cell.angle_beta   90.00
_cell.angle_gamma   90.00
#
_symmetry.space_group_name_H-M   'P 1'
#
loop_
_entity.id
_entity.type
_entity.pdbx_description
1 polymer ?
#
loop_
_entity_poly.entity_id
_entity_poly.type
_entity_poly.pdbx_seq_one_letter_code
_entity_poly.pdbx_strand_id
1 'polypeptide(L)'
;MNEIPARDDCAHQADRAGSGEAIHAIIPAGGAGTRLWPLSRRHHPKFLLDLTGAGRTLIQGTVSRLAPVAATTTIVTGVAHVAAVADQLPELPRESILAEPLPRDSMAAIALAAGVIAERHGRDAVVGSFAADHTVADETAFIDAVRQAAALAREGWVVTIGIEATGPSTAFGYIHCGESLDAPGAPDGRRVLGFTEKPDAATAAAYLATGDYRWNAGMFVSRAGVLLDHLAAHRPRLAADVGAIAAAWDTPAREEVLAERWPGLERIAIDHAIAEPVAAAGGVATVPAAMGWDDVGGFDSLAELVPERTRGPADGVAVLDDSAAGGPAADVEALASPGALVASTTGRKIALLGVPRAVVVDTPDALLVTTPDQAQAVKGVVDGLRAEGRGELL
;
A
#
# COMPACT_ATOMS: atom_id res chain seq x y z
N MET A 1 47.03 -20.65 22.02
CA MET A 1 45.97 -21.52 21.51
C MET A 1 44.68 -21.11 22.18
N ASN A 2 43.91 -20.29 21.54
CA ASN A 2 42.55 -19.89 21.97
C ASN A 2 41.64 -20.16 20.80
N GLU A 3 40.80 -21.17 20.96
CA GLU A 3 39.78 -21.56 19.99
C GLU A 3 38.68 -20.51 19.95
N ILE A 4 38.34 -20.07 18.73
CA ILE A 4 37.18 -19.23 18.41
C ILE A 4 35.98 -20.16 18.28
N PRO A 5 34.88 -20.01 19.01
CA PRO A 5 33.68 -20.80 18.79
C PRO A 5 32.97 -20.39 17.47
N ALA A 6 32.53 -21.40 16.74
CA ALA A 6 31.85 -21.32 15.46
C ALA A 6 30.51 -20.64 15.58
N ARG A 7 30.18 -19.90 14.51
CA ARG A 7 28.87 -19.30 14.25
C ARG A 7 27.83 -20.38 13.95
N ASP A 8 26.85 -20.50 14.82
CA ASP A 8 25.60 -21.25 14.59
C ASP A 8 24.44 -20.45 15.16
N ASP A 9 24.14 -19.31 14.51
CA ASP A 9 23.03 -18.43 14.93
C ASP A 9 22.04 -18.07 13.79
N CYS A 10 22.11 -18.73 12.63
CA CYS A 10 21.15 -18.48 11.53
C CYS A 10 19.95 -19.45 11.47
N ALA A 11 19.84 -20.43 12.37
CA ALA A 11 18.79 -21.44 12.32
C ALA A 11 17.62 -21.22 13.30
N HIS A 12 17.59 -20.15 14.09
CA HIS A 12 16.65 -19.99 15.22
C HIS A 12 15.58 -18.92 15.02
N GLN A 13 15.38 -18.36 13.82
CA GLN A 13 14.30 -17.41 13.57
C GLN A 13 13.04 -17.99 12.90
N ALA A 14 13.08 -19.24 12.44
CA ALA A 14 11.94 -19.90 11.77
C ALA A 14 10.88 -20.49 12.72
N ASP A 15 11.09 -20.50 14.04
CA ASP A 15 10.25 -21.25 14.99
C ASP A 15 9.36 -20.37 15.90
N ARG A 16 9.14 -19.08 15.58
CA ARG A 16 8.39 -18.15 16.45
C ARG A 16 6.96 -17.81 16.04
N ALA A 17 6.52 -18.21 14.86
CA ALA A 17 5.10 -18.23 14.53
C ALA A 17 4.67 -19.70 14.47
N GLY A 18 3.71 -20.11 15.31
CA GLY A 18 3.08 -21.42 15.17
C GLY A 18 2.65 -21.57 13.73
N SER A 19 3.08 -22.63 13.03
CA SER A 19 2.97 -22.80 11.56
C SER A 19 1.53 -22.78 11.00
N GLY A 20 0.51 -22.53 11.82
CA GLY A 20 -0.89 -22.44 11.46
C GLY A 20 -1.49 -21.02 11.47
N GLU A 21 -0.78 -19.99 11.95
CA GLU A 21 -1.35 -18.64 12.12
C GLU A 21 -0.86 -17.63 11.07
N ALA A 22 0.26 -17.88 10.42
CA ALA A 22 0.87 -16.97 9.46
C ALA A 22 0.06 -16.88 8.14
N ILE A 23 0.16 -15.72 7.47
CA ILE A 23 -0.45 -15.46 6.17
C ILE A 23 0.62 -15.46 5.06
N HIS A 24 0.20 -15.59 3.81
CA HIS A 24 0.99 -15.29 2.64
C HIS A 24 0.70 -13.85 2.22
N ALA A 25 1.62 -12.93 2.46
CA ALA A 25 1.44 -11.52 2.17
C ALA A 25 1.58 -11.26 0.67
N ILE A 26 0.62 -10.56 0.09
CA ILE A 26 0.62 -10.03 -1.27
C ILE A 26 0.78 -8.51 -1.15
N ILE A 27 1.77 -7.95 -1.82
CA ILE A 27 2.03 -6.51 -1.82
C ILE A 27 1.94 -5.99 -3.25
N PRO A 28 0.77 -5.52 -3.69
CA PRO A 28 0.67 -4.81 -4.96
C PRO A 28 1.48 -3.51 -4.88
N ALA A 29 2.50 -3.40 -5.73
CA ALA A 29 3.40 -2.25 -5.85
C ALA A 29 3.19 -1.62 -7.23
N GLY A 30 2.08 -0.92 -7.39
CA GLY A 30 1.65 -0.27 -8.62
C GLY A 30 1.29 1.20 -8.40
N GLY A 31 1.09 1.92 -9.50
CA GLY A 31 0.75 3.33 -9.45
C GLY A 31 1.98 4.26 -9.35
N ALA A 32 1.92 5.39 -10.08
CA ALA A 32 3.03 6.35 -10.12
C ALA A 32 2.99 7.41 -9.01
N GLY A 33 1.90 7.47 -8.21
CA GLY A 33 1.79 8.49 -7.16
C GLY A 33 1.78 9.93 -7.69
N THR A 34 1.12 10.21 -8.80
CA THR A 34 1.20 11.47 -9.57
C THR A 34 0.90 12.73 -8.77
N ARG A 35 0.17 12.63 -7.66
CA ARG A 35 -0.15 13.75 -6.75
C ARG A 35 1.04 14.19 -5.88
N LEU A 36 2.11 13.39 -5.85
CA LEU A 36 3.37 13.72 -5.19
C LEU A 36 4.46 14.17 -6.20
N TRP A 37 4.09 14.47 -7.45
CA TRP A 37 5.02 15.09 -8.38
C TRP A 37 5.55 16.43 -7.79
N PRO A 38 6.84 16.75 -7.89
CA PRO A 38 7.91 16.10 -8.60
C PRO A 38 8.73 15.06 -7.82
N LEU A 39 8.36 14.70 -6.57
CA LEU A 39 9.05 13.63 -5.83
C LEU A 39 8.84 12.27 -6.50
N SER A 40 7.57 11.92 -6.74
CA SER A 40 7.25 10.69 -7.44
C SER A 40 7.32 10.86 -8.96
N ARG A 41 7.87 9.87 -9.63
CA ARG A 41 8.04 9.81 -11.09
C ARG A 41 7.67 8.43 -11.60
N ARG A 42 7.45 8.31 -12.92
CA ARG A 42 7.18 7.01 -13.56
C ARG A 42 8.28 5.98 -13.25
N HIS A 43 9.56 6.39 -13.24
CA HIS A 43 10.70 5.52 -12.95
C HIS A 43 11.06 5.45 -11.47
N HIS A 44 10.50 6.32 -10.67
CA HIS A 44 10.68 6.39 -9.22
C HIS A 44 9.33 6.60 -8.53
N PRO A 45 8.46 5.59 -8.54
CA PRO A 45 7.11 5.69 -8.01
C PRO A 45 7.13 5.83 -6.48
N LYS A 46 6.02 6.32 -5.93
CA LYS A 46 5.81 6.64 -4.52
C LYS A 46 6.31 5.54 -3.56
N PHE A 47 6.03 4.27 -3.85
CA PHE A 47 6.40 3.16 -2.96
C PHE A 47 7.90 2.92 -2.84
N LEU A 48 8.73 3.45 -3.77
CA LEU A 48 10.20 3.41 -3.73
C LEU A 48 10.83 4.61 -3.01
N LEU A 49 10.03 5.52 -2.45
CA LEU A 49 10.48 6.73 -1.77
C LEU A 49 10.41 6.57 -0.25
N ASP A 50 11.37 7.17 0.48
CA ASP A 50 11.22 7.47 1.89
C ASP A 50 10.44 8.77 2.03
N LEU A 51 9.15 8.68 2.28
CA LEU A 51 8.28 9.84 2.48
C LEU A 51 8.05 10.16 3.96
N THR A 52 8.64 9.40 4.85
CA THR A 52 8.52 9.59 6.30
C THR A 52 9.78 10.15 6.94
N GLY A 53 10.89 10.15 6.20
CA GLY A 53 12.21 10.51 6.75
C GLY A 53 12.77 9.48 7.74
N ALA A 54 12.24 8.25 7.72
CA ALA A 54 12.62 7.17 8.63
C ALA A 54 13.84 6.36 8.15
N GLY A 55 14.47 6.73 7.03
CA GLY A 55 15.58 6.01 6.42
C GLY A 55 15.17 4.71 5.72
N ARG A 56 13.88 4.52 5.46
CA ARG A 56 13.34 3.36 4.73
C ARG A 56 12.22 3.80 3.78
N THR A 57 12.14 3.20 2.63
CA THR A 57 11.09 3.47 1.66
C THR A 57 9.76 2.86 2.09
N LEU A 58 8.64 3.30 1.49
CA LEU A 58 7.31 2.81 1.86
C LEU A 58 7.18 1.29 1.67
N ILE A 59 7.73 0.74 0.56
CA ILE A 59 7.72 -0.72 0.34
C ILE A 59 8.54 -1.47 1.39
N GLN A 60 9.70 -0.96 1.78
CA GLN A 60 10.51 -1.53 2.86
C GLN A 60 9.76 -1.50 4.19
N GLY A 61 9.08 -0.38 4.48
CA GLY A 61 8.22 -0.24 5.65
C GLY A 61 7.08 -1.26 5.65
N THR A 62 6.43 -1.47 4.52
CA THR A 62 5.33 -2.46 4.40
C THR A 62 5.82 -3.89 4.57
N VAL A 63 6.94 -4.27 3.95
CA VAL A 63 7.54 -5.61 4.12
C VAL A 63 7.96 -5.85 5.57
N SER A 64 8.66 -4.89 6.18
CA SER A 64 9.10 -4.97 7.58
C SER A 64 7.92 -5.15 8.56
N ARG A 65 6.85 -4.38 8.38
CA ARG A 65 5.65 -4.42 9.22
C ARG A 65 4.90 -5.75 9.11
N LEU A 66 4.90 -6.39 7.93
CA LEU A 66 4.26 -7.68 7.70
C LEU A 66 5.11 -8.87 8.18
N ALA A 67 6.42 -8.72 8.33
CA ALA A 67 7.33 -9.81 8.68
C ALA A 67 6.91 -10.65 9.93
N PRO A 68 6.31 -10.06 11.00
CA PRO A 68 5.89 -10.85 12.17
C PRO A 68 4.69 -11.76 11.94
N VAL A 69 3.95 -11.60 10.84
CA VAL A 69 2.71 -12.34 10.54
C VAL A 69 2.75 -13.04 9.18
N ALA A 70 3.76 -12.77 8.34
CA ALA A 70 3.88 -13.34 7.02
C ALA A 70 4.74 -14.62 7.01
N ALA A 71 4.21 -15.72 6.48
CA ALA A 71 4.97 -16.91 6.14
C ALA A 71 5.80 -16.69 4.87
N THR A 72 5.24 -16.01 3.88
CA THR A 72 5.91 -15.58 2.66
C THR A 72 5.43 -14.20 2.26
N THR A 73 6.27 -13.47 1.53
CA THR A 73 5.91 -12.16 0.93
C THR A 73 6.05 -12.24 -0.57
N THR A 74 5.00 -11.86 -1.29
CA THR A 74 4.95 -11.78 -2.75
C THR A 74 4.69 -10.34 -3.18
N ILE A 75 5.59 -9.74 -3.95
CA ILE A 75 5.42 -8.41 -4.52
C ILE A 75 4.86 -8.54 -5.94
N VAL A 76 3.84 -7.77 -6.29
CA VAL A 76 3.36 -7.67 -7.68
C VAL A 76 3.63 -6.26 -8.18
N THR A 77 4.44 -6.12 -9.21
CA THR A 77 4.83 -4.81 -9.73
C THR A 77 4.99 -4.83 -11.25
N GLY A 78 4.96 -3.65 -11.88
CA GLY A 78 5.22 -3.54 -13.31
C GLY A 78 6.67 -3.92 -13.67
N VAL A 79 6.87 -4.53 -14.85
CA VAL A 79 8.21 -4.95 -15.34
C VAL A 79 9.28 -3.86 -15.22
N ALA A 80 8.91 -2.59 -15.35
CA ALA A 80 9.83 -1.45 -15.23
C ALA A 80 10.39 -1.24 -13.82
N HIS A 81 9.74 -1.77 -12.79
CA HIS A 81 10.11 -1.54 -11.39
C HIS A 81 10.75 -2.77 -10.71
N VAL A 82 10.76 -3.93 -11.38
CA VAL A 82 11.28 -5.19 -10.79
C VAL A 82 12.70 -5.05 -10.27
N ALA A 83 13.58 -4.42 -11.03
CA ALA A 83 14.98 -4.22 -10.63
C ALA A 83 15.08 -3.35 -9.37
N ALA A 84 14.40 -2.20 -9.36
CA ALA A 84 14.42 -1.27 -8.23
C ALA A 84 13.80 -1.88 -6.97
N VAL A 85 12.73 -2.67 -7.09
CA VAL A 85 12.13 -3.43 -5.97
C VAL A 85 13.12 -4.46 -5.44
N ALA A 86 13.79 -5.22 -6.31
CA ALA A 86 14.77 -6.23 -5.90
C ALA A 86 16.00 -5.59 -5.22
N ASP A 87 16.44 -4.42 -5.68
CA ASP A 87 17.55 -3.70 -5.09
C ASP A 87 17.20 -3.15 -3.68
N GLN A 88 15.96 -2.77 -3.45
CA GLN A 88 15.49 -2.29 -2.14
C GLN A 88 15.15 -3.41 -1.15
N LEU A 89 14.87 -4.62 -1.64
CA LEU A 89 14.49 -5.80 -0.85
C LEU A 89 15.43 -6.98 -1.15
N PRO A 90 16.75 -6.84 -0.87
CA PRO A 90 17.74 -7.84 -1.25
C PRO A 90 17.57 -9.20 -0.53
N GLU A 91 16.89 -9.21 0.61
CA GLU A 91 16.55 -10.42 1.37
C GLU A 91 15.38 -11.20 0.77
N LEU A 92 14.58 -10.56 -0.12
CA LEU A 92 13.44 -11.21 -0.74
C LEU A 92 13.88 -12.02 -1.97
N PRO A 93 13.52 -13.33 -2.07
CA PRO A 93 13.81 -14.13 -3.24
C PRO A 93 13.23 -13.50 -4.52
N ARG A 94 13.98 -13.53 -5.62
CA ARG A 94 13.53 -12.92 -6.89
C ARG A 94 12.24 -13.54 -7.43
N GLU A 95 12.01 -14.83 -7.19
CA GLU A 95 10.76 -15.55 -7.52
C GLU A 95 9.54 -15.07 -6.73
N SER A 96 9.75 -14.27 -5.68
CA SER A 96 8.70 -13.60 -4.93
C SER A 96 8.26 -12.27 -5.55
N ILE A 97 8.94 -11.80 -6.59
CA ILE A 97 8.57 -10.58 -7.33
C ILE A 97 7.90 -10.98 -8.64
N LEU A 98 6.59 -10.81 -8.70
CA LEU A 98 5.80 -11.09 -9.89
C LEU A 98 5.72 -9.83 -10.75
N ALA A 99 6.15 -9.94 -12.01
CA ALA A 99 6.19 -8.84 -12.95
C ALA A 99 4.93 -8.80 -13.82
N GLU A 100 4.13 -7.74 -13.72
CA GLU A 100 3.01 -7.52 -14.64
C GLU A 100 3.46 -6.72 -15.88
N PRO A 101 3.15 -7.21 -17.09
CA PRO A 101 3.55 -6.53 -18.33
C PRO A 101 2.90 -5.17 -18.53
N LEU A 102 1.65 -5.03 -18.09
CA LEU A 102 0.82 -3.84 -18.20
C LEU A 102 -0.06 -3.70 -16.95
N PRO A 103 -0.33 -2.47 -16.48
CA PRO A 103 -1.20 -2.27 -15.33
C PRO A 103 -2.66 -2.69 -15.66
N ARG A 104 -3.24 -3.53 -14.80
CA ARG A 104 -4.62 -4.06 -14.92
C ARG A 104 -5.47 -3.80 -13.69
N ASP A 105 -5.12 -2.78 -12.90
CA ASP A 105 -5.74 -2.46 -11.63
C ASP A 105 -5.48 -3.54 -10.55
N SER A 106 -6.03 -3.37 -9.34
CA SER A 106 -5.66 -4.18 -8.18
C SER A 106 -6.09 -5.65 -8.29
N MET A 107 -7.26 -5.94 -8.91
CA MET A 107 -7.78 -7.32 -8.94
C MET A 107 -6.87 -8.28 -9.71
N ALA A 108 -6.37 -7.89 -10.87
CA ALA A 108 -5.51 -8.76 -11.67
C ALA A 108 -4.20 -9.10 -10.94
N ALA A 109 -3.58 -8.11 -10.30
CA ALA A 109 -2.35 -8.28 -9.52
C ALA A 109 -2.57 -9.20 -8.31
N ILE A 110 -3.63 -8.94 -7.53
CA ILE A 110 -3.95 -9.73 -6.33
C ILE A 110 -4.33 -11.17 -6.72
N ALA A 111 -5.16 -11.35 -7.76
CA ALA A 111 -5.57 -12.67 -8.21
C ALA A 111 -4.41 -13.49 -8.77
N LEU A 112 -3.49 -12.86 -9.53
CA LEU A 112 -2.28 -13.52 -9.98
C LEU A 112 -1.46 -14.06 -8.80
N ALA A 113 -1.16 -13.20 -7.83
CA ALA A 113 -0.39 -13.60 -6.66
C ALA A 113 -1.11 -14.67 -5.84
N ALA A 114 -2.43 -14.53 -5.60
CA ALA A 114 -3.24 -15.53 -4.91
C ALA A 114 -3.25 -16.87 -5.66
N GLY A 115 -3.33 -16.84 -6.99
CA GLY A 115 -3.25 -18.02 -7.84
C GLY A 115 -1.89 -18.72 -7.73
N VAL A 116 -0.78 -17.98 -7.86
CA VAL A 116 0.57 -18.52 -7.71
C VAL A 116 0.81 -19.08 -6.29
N ILE A 117 0.30 -18.40 -5.27
CA ILE A 117 0.37 -18.91 -3.89
C ILE A 117 -0.47 -20.18 -3.74
N ALA A 118 -1.65 -20.25 -4.35
CA ALA A 118 -2.48 -21.45 -4.33
C ALA A 118 -1.80 -22.65 -5.00
N GLU A 119 -1.09 -22.44 -6.11
CA GLU A 119 -0.31 -23.50 -6.78
C GLU A 119 0.87 -23.97 -5.90
N ARG A 120 1.55 -23.06 -5.22
CA ARG A 120 2.73 -23.36 -4.39
C ARG A 120 2.40 -23.94 -3.02
N HIS A 121 1.32 -23.47 -2.40
CA HIS A 121 0.99 -23.73 -0.98
C HIS A 121 -0.40 -24.33 -0.75
N GLY A 122 -1.17 -24.50 -1.82
CA GLY A 122 -2.54 -25.02 -1.74
C GLY A 122 -3.61 -23.93 -1.60
N ARG A 123 -4.83 -24.28 -1.98
CA ARG A 123 -5.97 -23.34 -2.00
C ARG A 123 -6.44 -22.89 -0.61
N ASP A 124 -6.08 -23.63 0.44
CA ASP A 124 -6.39 -23.26 1.84
C ASP A 124 -5.39 -22.26 2.44
N ALA A 125 -4.31 -21.91 1.73
CA ALA A 125 -3.37 -20.89 2.14
C ALA A 125 -4.11 -19.56 2.37
N VAL A 126 -3.88 -18.93 3.53
CA VAL A 126 -4.46 -17.62 3.84
C VAL A 126 -3.60 -16.56 3.18
N VAL A 127 -4.18 -15.79 2.28
CA VAL A 127 -3.52 -14.67 1.61
C VAL A 127 -4.02 -13.35 2.19
N GLY A 128 -3.13 -12.35 2.29
CA GLY A 128 -3.48 -10.99 2.68
C GLY A 128 -2.87 -9.99 1.71
N SER A 129 -3.69 -9.10 1.13
CA SER A 129 -3.24 -8.03 0.23
C SER A 129 -3.09 -6.72 0.96
N PHE A 130 -1.90 -6.10 0.87
CA PHE A 130 -1.55 -4.84 1.53
C PHE A 130 -0.80 -3.95 0.55
N ALA A 131 -1.23 -2.70 0.38
CA ALA A 131 -0.59 -1.78 -0.55
C ALA A 131 0.87 -1.49 -0.15
N ALA A 132 1.75 -1.35 -1.15
CA ALA A 132 3.18 -1.10 -0.95
C ALA A 132 3.49 0.28 -0.37
N ASP A 133 2.52 1.21 -0.41
CA ASP A 133 2.74 2.65 -0.26
C ASP A 133 1.91 3.30 0.85
N HIS A 134 1.34 2.50 1.76
CA HIS A 134 0.64 2.99 2.94
C HIS A 134 1.56 3.08 4.17
N THR A 135 1.27 4.04 5.04
CA THR A 135 1.90 4.17 6.35
C THR A 135 0.97 3.70 7.46
N VAL A 136 1.55 3.25 8.56
CA VAL A 136 0.86 2.84 9.78
C VAL A 136 1.71 3.28 10.96
N ALA A 137 1.11 4.04 11.90
CA ALA A 137 1.82 4.53 13.07
C ALA A 137 1.89 3.49 14.19
N ASP A 138 0.81 2.72 14.40
CA ASP A 138 0.75 1.64 15.39
C ASP A 138 0.84 0.27 14.70
N GLU A 139 2.08 -0.22 14.54
CA GLU A 139 2.34 -1.51 13.94
C GLU A 139 1.80 -2.68 14.79
N THR A 140 1.65 -2.51 16.11
CA THR A 140 1.08 -3.54 16.99
C THR A 140 -0.40 -3.73 16.74
N ALA A 141 -1.16 -2.63 16.67
CA ALA A 141 -2.58 -2.66 16.34
C ALA A 141 -2.81 -3.23 14.92
N PHE A 142 -1.93 -2.90 13.97
CA PHE A 142 -1.98 -3.48 12.62
C PHE A 142 -1.77 -5.00 12.63
N ILE A 143 -0.74 -5.50 13.32
CA ILE A 143 -0.43 -6.93 13.42
C ILE A 143 -1.61 -7.68 14.06
N ASP A 144 -2.21 -7.12 15.10
CA ASP A 144 -3.37 -7.73 15.77
C ASP A 144 -4.57 -7.79 14.82
N ALA A 145 -4.88 -6.71 14.10
CA ALA A 145 -5.95 -6.69 13.11
C ALA A 145 -5.72 -7.73 11.99
N VAL A 146 -4.47 -7.89 11.52
CA VAL A 146 -4.13 -8.92 10.51
C VAL A 146 -4.33 -10.33 11.06
N ARG A 147 -3.97 -10.60 12.32
CA ARG A 147 -4.20 -11.90 12.96
C ARG A 147 -5.69 -12.22 13.08
N GLN A 148 -6.49 -11.27 13.54
CA GLN A 148 -7.93 -11.42 13.62
C GLN A 148 -8.56 -11.64 12.23
N ALA A 149 -8.13 -10.88 11.22
CA ALA A 149 -8.57 -11.07 9.85
C ALA A 149 -8.20 -12.46 9.30
N ALA A 150 -7.00 -12.95 9.62
CA ALA A 150 -6.58 -14.29 9.25
C ALA A 150 -7.41 -15.40 9.93
N ALA A 151 -7.85 -15.20 11.19
CA ALA A 151 -8.74 -16.13 11.88
C ALA A 151 -10.08 -16.25 11.15
N LEU A 152 -10.73 -15.13 10.82
CA LEU A 152 -11.98 -15.10 10.05
C LEU A 152 -11.81 -15.67 8.63
N ALA A 153 -10.68 -15.38 7.98
CA ALA A 153 -10.38 -15.93 6.65
C ALA A 153 -10.33 -17.46 6.63
N ARG A 154 -9.82 -18.09 7.70
CA ARG A 154 -9.82 -19.56 7.84
C ARG A 154 -11.23 -20.14 7.95
N GLU A 155 -12.18 -19.38 8.47
CA GLU A 155 -13.60 -19.75 8.49
C GLU A 155 -14.33 -19.56 7.14
N GLY A 156 -13.65 -18.98 6.15
CA GLY A 156 -14.16 -18.82 4.79
C GLY A 156 -14.66 -17.41 4.46
N TRP A 157 -14.44 -16.44 5.34
CA TRP A 157 -14.77 -15.05 5.06
C TRP A 157 -13.75 -14.41 4.08
N VAL A 158 -14.24 -13.47 3.25
CA VAL A 158 -13.42 -12.42 2.68
C VAL A 158 -13.39 -11.29 3.72
N VAL A 159 -12.22 -10.98 4.25
CA VAL A 159 -12.08 -10.04 5.36
C VAL A 159 -11.39 -8.77 4.90
N THR A 160 -11.92 -7.61 5.26
CA THR A 160 -11.22 -6.33 5.10
C THR A 160 -10.83 -5.75 6.46
N ILE A 161 -9.75 -4.97 6.51
CA ILE A 161 -9.39 -4.20 7.70
C ILE A 161 -10.00 -2.81 7.56
N GLY A 162 -10.95 -2.51 8.43
CA GLY A 162 -11.69 -1.25 8.45
C GLY A 162 -10.97 -0.20 9.30
N ILE A 163 -10.53 0.88 8.68
CA ILE A 163 -9.77 1.94 9.36
C ILE A 163 -10.74 2.88 10.10
N GLU A 164 -10.41 3.23 11.33
CA GLU A 164 -11.15 4.27 12.05
C GLU A 164 -11.14 5.59 11.27
N ALA A 165 -12.34 6.09 10.94
CA ALA A 165 -12.48 7.32 10.19
C ALA A 165 -12.26 8.53 11.12
N THR A 166 -11.20 9.29 10.87
CA THR A 166 -10.85 10.50 11.65
C THR A 166 -11.51 11.78 11.11
N GLY A 167 -12.16 11.69 9.94
CA GLY A 167 -12.84 12.81 9.30
C GLY A 167 -13.75 12.39 8.14
N PRO A 168 -14.56 13.30 7.59
CA PRO A 168 -15.48 13.01 6.48
C PRO A 168 -14.75 13.06 5.12
N SER A 169 -13.84 12.11 4.87
CA SER A 169 -13.07 12.04 3.63
C SER A 169 -13.94 11.63 2.43
N THR A 170 -13.83 12.36 1.34
CA THR A 170 -14.40 11.98 0.02
C THR A 170 -13.40 11.22 -0.86
N ALA A 171 -12.18 11.03 -0.37
CA ALA A 171 -11.12 10.35 -1.11
C ALA A 171 -11.14 8.83 -0.91
N PHE A 172 -11.79 8.34 0.15
CA PHE A 172 -11.79 6.94 0.54
C PHE A 172 -13.15 6.27 0.35
N GLY A 173 -13.13 4.95 0.21
CA GLY A 173 -14.32 4.12 0.37
C GLY A 173 -14.71 3.96 1.84
N TYR A 174 -15.98 3.66 2.08
CA TYR A 174 -16.53 3.43 3.41
C TYR A 174 -17.11 2.01 3.51
N ILE A 175 -16.83 1.34 4.63
CA ILE A 175 -17.33 0.03 5.02
C ILE A 175 -18.42 0.24 6.06
N HIS A 176 -19.65 -0.20 5.79
CA HIS A 176 -20.73 -0.22 6.77
C HIS A 176 -20.59 -1.47 7.62
N CYS A 177 -20.26 -1.29 8.90
CA CYS A 177 -20.09 -2.36 9.87
C CYS A 177 -21.44 -2.78 10.46
N GLY A 178 -21.70 -4.10 10.49
CA GLY A 178 -22.86 -4.71 11.14
C GLY A 178 -22.54 -5.27 12.53
N GLU A 179 -23.29 -6.32 12.89
CA GLU A 179 -23.13 -7.02 14.16
C GLU A 179 -21.76 -7.71 14.32
N SER A 180 -21.36 -7.96 15.58
CA SER A 180 -20.20 -8.80 15.90
C SER A 180 -20.42 -10.22 15.37
N LEU A 181 -19.34 -10.84 14.92
CA LEU A 181 -19.33 -12.24 14.49
C LEU A 181 -19.09 -13.20 15.66
N ASP A 182 -18.66 -12.69 16.82
CA ASP A 182 -18.29 -13.46 18.02
C ASP A 182 -17.38 -14.65 17.70
N ALA A 183 -16.48 -14.46 16.70
CA ALA A 183 -15.63 -15.52 16.19
C ALA A 183 -14.42 -15.74 17.08
N PRO A 184 -14.05 -17.00 17.38
CA PRO A 184 -12.82 -17.31 18.11
C PRO A 184 -11.58 -16.75 17.41
N GLY A 185 -10.72 -16.04 18.15
CA GLY A 185 -9.50 -15.42 17.58
C GLY A 185 -9.74 -14.13 16.81
N ALA A 186 -10.99 -13.64 16.73
CA ALA A 186 -11.33 -12.37 16.10
C ALA A 186 -12.43 -11.63 16.88
N PRO A 187 -12.16 -11.18 18.14
CA PRO A 187 -13.15 -10.54 18.99
C PRO A 187 -13.74 -9.25 18.40
N ASP A 188 -12.96 -8.55 17.55
CA ASP A 188 -13.40 -7.31 16.90
C ASP A 188 -14.06 -7.56 15.53
N GLY A 189 -14.15 -8.81 15.09
CA GLY A 189 -14.73 -9.21 13.82
C GLY A 189 -16.20 -8.83 13.68
N ARG A 190 -16.56 -8.14 12.60
CA ARG A 190 -17.93 -7.70 12.31
C ARG A 190 -18.34 -8.10 10.90
N ARG A 191 -19.64 -8.33 10.72
CA ARG A 191 -20.22 -8.47 9.38
C ARG A 191 -20.15 -7.14 8.61
N VAL A 192 -19.90 -7.18 7.31
CA VAL A 192 -20.03 -6.02 6.44
C VAL A 192 -21.43 -6.00 5.84
N LEU A 193 -22.12 -4.87 5.99
CA LEU A 193 -23.44 -4.61 5.42
C LEU A 193 -23.40 -4.01 4.03
N GLY A 194 -22.27 -3.36 3.66
CA GLY A 194 -22.05 -2.76 2.35
C GLY A 194 -20.82 -1.90 2.28
N PHE A 195 -20.49 -1.50 1.04
CA PHE A 195 -19.45 -0.56 0.71
C PHE A 195 -20.02 0.65 -0.01
N THR A 196 -19.40 1.82 0.18
CA THR A 196 -19.68 3.02 -0.59
C THR A 196 -18.35 3.65 -0.99
N GLU A 197 -18.05 3.64 -2.27
CA GLU A 197 -16.79 4.19 -2.78
C GLU A 197 -16.92 5.70 -2.99
N LYS A 198 -16.02 6.47 -2.41
CA LYS A 198 -15.87 7.93 -2.56
C LYS A 198 -17.21 8.71 -2.51
N PRO A 199 -17.90 8.69 -1.36
CA PRO A 199 -19.16 9.40 -1.20
C PRO A 199 -18.96 10.91 -1.34
N ASP A 200 -20.04 11.65 -1.54
CA ASP A 200 -20.01 13.12 -1.43
C ASP A 200 -19.78 13.55 0.03
N ALA A 201 -19.44 14.84 0.23
CA ALA A 201 -19.08 15.37 1.53
C ALA A 201 -20.23 15.27 2.56
N ALA A 202 -21.48 15.42 2.15
CA ALA A 202 -22.63 15.33 3.03
C ALA A 202 -22.85 13.87 3.49
N THR A 203 -22.73 12.93 2.57
CA THR A 203 -22.81 11.50 2.85
C THR A 203 -21.66 11.04 3.75
N ALA A 204 -20.42 11.48 3.48
CA ALA A 204 -19.26 11.18 4.31
C ALA A 204 -19.43 11.69 5.76
N ALA A 205 -19.93 12.92 5.92
CA ALA A 205 -20.23 13.50 7.24
C ALA A 205 -21.34 12.73 7.97
N ALA A 206 -22.38 12.30 7.26
CA ALA A 206 -23.43 11.49 7.82
C ALA A 206 -22.91 10.12 8.31
N TYR A 207 -22.06 9.45 7.51
CA TYR A 207 -21.42 8.19 7.88
C TYR A 207 -20.57 8.31 9.15
N LEU A 208 -19.75 9.35 9.22
CA LEU A 208 -18.94 9.60 10.40
C LEU A 208 -19.77 9.80 11.66
N ALA A 209 -20.89 10.52 11.55
CA ALA A 209 -21.79 10.81 12.67
C ALA A 209 -22.50 9.55 13.25
N THR A 210 -22.68 8.49 12.48
CA THR A 210 -23.29 7.23 12.98
C THR A 210 -22.32 6.42 13.83
N GLY A 211 -21.01 6.50 13.59
CA GLY A 211 -19.99 5.66 14.20
C GLY A 211 -19.89 4.24 13.64
N ASP A 212 -20.78 3.84 12.73
CA ASP A 212 -20.87 2.47 12.18
C ASP A 212 -20.04 2.27 10.91
N TYR A 213 -19.40 3.32 10.42
CA TYR A 213 -18.59 3.26 9.21
C TYR A 213 -17.10 3.31 9.50
N ARG A 214 -16.33 2.61 8.67
CA ARG A 214 -14.86 2.61 8.65
C ARG A 214 -14.39 2.93 7.26
N TRP A 215 -13.19 3.52 7.13
CA TRP A 215 -12.58 3.68 5.81
C TRP A 215 -12.10 2.34 5.27
N ASN A 216 -12.26 2.16 3.97
CA ASN A 216 -11.73 1.03 3.24
C ASN A 216 -10.30 1.36 2.76
N ALA A 217 -9.30 0.73 3.37
CA ALA A 217 -7.89 0.86 2.99
C ALA A 217 -7.46 -0.10 1.87
N GLY A 218 -8.38 -0.88 1.29
CA GLY A 218 -8.05 -1.87 0.28
C GLY A 218 -7.22 -3.05 0.79
N MET A 219 -7.22 -3.29 2.10
CA MET A 219 -6.57 -4.45 2.73
C MET A 219 -7.55 -5.60 2.81
N PHE A 220 -7.25 -6.70 2.13
CA PHE A 220 -8.13 -7.88 2.09
C PHE A 220 -7.38 -9.14 2.48
N VAL A 221 -7.99 -9.95 3.34
CA VAL A 221 -7.47 -11.24 3.82
C VAL A 221 -8.50 -12.33 3.56
N SER A 222 -8.10 -13.45 2.97
CA SER A 222 -8.98 -14.60 2.71
C SER A 222 -8.17 -15.87 2.47
N ARG A 223 -8.81 -17.04 2.43
CA ARG A 223 -8.16 -18.20 1.79
C ARG A 223 -8.01 -17.92 0.29
N ALA A 224 -6.89 -18.31 -0.30
CA ALA A 224 -6.64 -18.14 -1.73
C ALA A 224 -7.76 -18.77 -2.57
N GLY A 225 -8.20 -19.98 -2.19
CA GLY A 225 -9.30 -20.64 -2.85
C GLY A 225 -10.61 -19.88 -2.80
N VAL A 226 -10.97 -19.29 -1.64
CA VAL A 226 -12.19 -18.50 -1.47
C VAL A 226 -12.17 -17.27 -2.37
N LEU A 227 -11.05 -16.53 -2.41
CA LEU A 227 -10.89 -15.37 -3.28
C LEU A 227 -11.05 -15.75 -4.76
N LEU A 228 -10.38 -16.83 -5.19
CA LEU A 228 -10.43 -17.30 -6.58
C LEU A 228 -11.81 -17.83 -6.98
N ASP A 229 -12.54 -18.49 -6.07
CA ASP A 229 -13.90 -18.97 -6.31
C ASP A 229 -14.89 -17.80 -6.45
N HIS A 230 -14.78 -16.77 -5.62
CA HIS A 230 -15.56 -15.54 -5.78
C HIS A 230 -15.21 -14.84 -7.10
N LEU A 231 -13.93 -14.79 -7.47
CA LEU A 231 -13.53 -14.22 -8.76
C LEU A 231 -14.15 -15.01 -9.92
N ALA A 232 -14.14 -16.34 -9.86
CA ALA A 232 -14.77 -17.20 -10.89
C ALA A 232 -16.29 -16.99 -10.96
N ALA A 233 -16.95 -16.79 -9.83
CA ALA A 233 -18.40 -16.54 -9.78
C ALA A 233 -18.79 -15.17 -10.37
N HIS A 234 -18.02 -14.12 -10.09
CA HIS A 234 -18.39 -12.74 -10.45
C HIS A 234 -17.69 -12.24 -11.72
N ARG A 235 -16.52 -12.78 -12.07
CA ARG A 235 -15.69 -12.41 -13.23
C ARG A 235 -15.07 -13.65 -13.87
N PRO A 236 -15.88 -14.56 -14.45
CA PRO A 236 -15.42 -15.88 -14.89
C PRO A 236 -14.30 -15.83 -15.94
N ARG A 237 -14.32 -14.85 -16.85
CA ARG A 237 -13.27 -14.69 -17.86
C ARG A 237 -11.95 -14.27 -17.22
N LEU A 238 -11.97 -13.27 -16.33
CA LEU A 238 -10.77 -12.83 -15.62
C LEU A 238 -10.19 -13.97 -14.78
N ALA A 239 -11.03 -14.72 -14.08
CA ALA A 239 -10.62 -15.90 -13.30
C ALA A 239 -9.95 -16.96 -14.15
N ALA A 240 -10.53 -17.29 -15.32
CA ALA A 240 -9.97 -18.29 -16.22
C ALA A 240 -8.59 -17.88 -16.78
N ASP A 241 -8.46 -16.62 -17.22
CA ASP A 241 -7.21 -16.12 -17.77
C ASP A 241 -6.11 -16.01 -16.70
N VAL A 242 -6.42 -15.45 -15.51
CA VAL A 242 -5.46 -15.38 -14.39
C VAL A 242 -5.09 -16.77 -13.88
N GLY A 243 -6.06 -17.69 -13.78
CA GLY A 243 -5.81 -19.08 -13.40
C GLY A 243 -4.83 -19.79 -14.34
N ALA A 244 -5.00 -19.61 -15.66
CA ALA A 244 -4.07 -20.15 -16.64
C ALA A 244 -2.66 -19.58 -16.52
N ILE A 245 -2.55 -18.26 -16.24
CA ILE A 245 -1.25 -17.60 -16.01
C ILE A 245 -0.61 -18.15 -14.72
N ALA A 246 -1.37 -18.24 -13.63
CA ALA A 246 -0.86 -18.74 -12.34
C ALA A 246 -0.36 -20.19 -12.44
N ALA A 247 -1.11 -21.07 -13.09
CA ALA A 247 -0.71 -22.48 -13.32
C ALA A 247 0.57 -22.60 -14.17
N ALA A 248 0.80 -21.66 -15.09
CA ALA A 248 2.01 -21.62 -15.91
C ALA A 248 3.19 -20.93 -15.24
N TRP A 249 3.00 -20.21 -14.11
CA TRP A 249 3.97 -19.27 -13.57
C TRP A 249 5.34 -19.87 -13.28
N ASP A 250 5.38 -21.02 -12.65
CA ASP A 250 6.62 -21.73 -12.29
C ASP A 250 7.02 -22.78 -13.34
N THR A 251 6.55 -22.64 -14.58
CA THR A 251 6.84 -23.55 -15.70
C THR A 251 7.54 -22.81 -16.85
N PRO A 252 8.15 -23.52 -17.80
CA PRO A 252 8.72 -22.92 -19.01
C PRO A 252 7.69 -22.19 -19.91
N ALA A 253 6.39 -22.46 -19.75
CA ALA A 253 5.32 -21.84 -20.53
C ALA A 253 4.91 -20.44 -20.02
N ARG A 254 5.47 -19.97 -18.89
CA ARG A 254 5.09 -18.71 -18.26
C ARG A 254 5.05 -17.53 -19.23
N GLU A 255 6.14 -17.28 -19.93
CA GLU A 255 6.27 -16.10 -20.81
C GLU A 255 5.25 -16.12 -21.95
N GLU A 256 5.01 -17.29 -22.54
CA GLU A 256 4.03 -17.46 -23.61
C GLU A 256 2.60 -17.22 -23.11
N VAL A 257 2.19 -17.85 -22.02
CA VAL A 257 0.85 -17.74 -21.46
C VAL A 257 0.60 -16.30 -20.93
N LEU A 258 1.60 -15.69 -20.30
CA LEU A 258 1.51 -14.31 -19.82
C LEU A 258 1.33 -13.34 -20.99
N ALA A 259 2.11 -13.47 -22.06
CA ALA A 259 2.02 -12.60 -23.23
C ALA A 259 0.69 -12.75 -23.98
N GLU A 260 0.13 -13.98 -24.03
CA GLU A 260 -1.17 -14.25 -24.66
C GLU A 260 -2.34 -13.68 -23.85
N ARG A 261 -2.35 -13.92 -22.52
CA ARG A 261 -3.54 -13.69 -21.69
C ARG A 261 -3.58 -12.31 -21.05
N TRP A 262 -2.44 -11.81 -20.55
CA TRP A 262 -2.39 -10.58 -19.77
C TRP A 262 -2.95 -9.34 -20.47
N PRO A 263 -2.70 -9.08 -21.78
CA PRO A 263 -3.23 -7.92 -22.47
C PRO A 263 -4.76 -7.87 -22.55
N GLY A 264 -5.41 -9.02 -22.47
CA GLY A 264 -6.88 -9.17 -22.52
C GLY A 264 -7.58 -9.03 -21.16
N LEU A 265 -6.85 -8.99 -20.05
CA LEU A 265 -7.46 -8.93 -18.71
C LEU A 265 -8.28 -7.66 -18.51
N GLU A 266 -9.43 -7.82 -17.89
CA GLU A 266 -10.27 -6.71 -17.43
C GLU A 266 -9.51 -5.83 -16.43
N ARG A 267 -9.65 -4.51 -16.57
CA ARG A 267 -9.12 -3.54 -15.60
C ARG A 267 -10.21 -3.24 -14.58
N ILE A 268 -10.05 -3.79 -13.38
CA ILE A 268 -11.02 -3.65 -12.30
C ILE A 268 -10.33 -3.71 -10.93
N ALA A 269 -10.79 -2.87 -9.99
CA ALA A 269 -10.34 -2.93 -8.60
C ALA A 269 -10.97 -4.13 -7.88
N ILE A 270 -10.28 -4.66 -6.86
CA ILE A 270 -10.79 -5.74 -6.01
C ILE A 270 -12.10 -5.35 -5.32
N ASP A 271 -12.27 -4.07 -5.03
CA ASP A 271 -13.47 -3.51 -4.42
C ASP A 271 -14.70 -3.83 -5.24
N HIS A 272 -14.67 -3.53 -6.53
CA HIS A 272 -15.79 -3.77 -7.46
C HIS A 272 -15.87 -5.23 -7.93
N ALA A 273 -14.73 -5.92 -8.01
CA ALA A 273 -14.71 -7.30 -8.50
C ALA A 273 -15.19 -8.30 -7.45
N ILE A 274 -14.86 -8.05 -6.18
CA ILE A 274 -15.05 -8.99 -5.07
C ILE A 274 -15.79 -8.34 -3.90
N ALA A 275 -15.28 -7.22 -3.33
CA ALA A 275 -15.78 -6.72 -2.05
C ALA A 275 -17.27 -6.36 -2.10
N GLU A 276 -17.69 -5.57 -3.08
CA GLU A 276 -19.09 -5.16 -3.23
C GLU A 276 -20.06 -6.34 -3.47
N PRO A 277 -19.84 -7.21 -4.50
CA PRO A 277 -20.78 -8.29 -4.78
C PRO A 277 -20.78 -9.37 -3.68
N VAL A 278 -19.64 -9.65 -3.04
CA VAL A 278 -19.57 -10.64 -1.96
C VAL A 278 -20.19 -10.08 -0.68
N ALA A 279 -20.04 -8.79 -0.38
CA ALA A 279 -20.73 -8.15 0.74
C ALA A 279 -22.25 -8.15 0.55
N ALA A 280 -22.74 -7.88 -0.65
CA ALA A 280 -24.17 -7.97 -0.98
C ALA A 280 -24.74 -9.38 -0.75
N ALA A 281 -23.91 -10.42 -0.89
CA ALA A 281 -24.25 -11.80 -0.57
C ALA A 281 -24.00 -12.19 0.91
N GLY A 282 -23.50 -11.25 1.73
CA GLY A 282 -23.22 -11.48 3.17
C GLY A 282 -21.95 -12.26 3.44
N GLY A 283 -21.01 -12.35 2.49
CA GLY A 283 -19.76 -13.10 2.59
C GLY A 283 -18.53 -12.29 3.02
N VAL A 284 -18.67 -10.99 3.35
CA VAL A 284 -17.58 -10.14 3.79
C VAL A 284 -17.67 -9.85 5.28
N ALA A 285 -16.52 -9.96 5.95
CA ALA A 285 -16.31 -9.51 7.31
C ALA A 285 -15.30 -8.33 7.34
N THR A 286 -15.30 -7.58 8.44
CA THR A 286 -14.31 -6.53 8.69
C THR A 286 -13.75 -6.64 10.10
N VAL A 287 -12.48 -6.29 10.26
CA VAL A 287 -11.85 -6.05 11.57
C VAL A 287 -11.59 -4.55 11.66
N PRO A 288 -12.34 -3.81 12.48
CA PRO A 288 -12.06 -2.39 12.74
C PRO A 288 -10.71 -2.21 13.43
N ALA A 289 -9.91 -1.26 12.97
CA ALA A 289 -8.60 -0.97 13.55
C ALA A 289 -8.30 0.53 13.62
N ALA A 290 -7.85 0.98 14.80
CA ALA A 290 -7.30 2.31 15.03
C ALA A 290 -5.77 2.19 15.08
N MET A 291 -5.10 2.38 13.94
CA MET A 291 -3.66 2.12 13.81
C MET A 291 -2.88 3.29 13.18
N GLY A 292 -3.49 4.48 13.08
CA GLY A 292 -2.83 5.64 12.49
C GLY A 292 -2.42 5.38 11.05
N TRP A 293 -3.35 4.86 10.24
CA TRP A 293 -3.15 4.57 8.83
C TRP A 293 -3.30 5.83 7.97
N ASP A 294 -2.43 5.94 6.96
CA ASP A 294 -2.53 6.96 5.91
C ASP A 294 -2.10 6.38 4.56
N ASP A 295 -2.80 6.79 3.49
CA ASP A 295 -2.46 6.37 2.13
C ASP A 295 -1.38 7.25 1.48
N VAL A 296 -0.88 8.29 2.18
CA VAL A 296 0.07 9.29 1.67
C VAL A 296 -0.35 9.80 0.28
N GLY A 297 -1.62 10.18 0.20
CA GLY A 297 -2.28 10.48 -1.07
C GLY A 297 -1.80 11.74 -1.78
N GLY A 298 -1.19 12.68 -1.06
CA GLY A 298 -0.71 13.96 -1.57
C GLY A 298 0.15 14.72 -0.56
N PHE A 299 0.44 15.96 -0.85
CA PHE A 299 1.23 16.83 0.03
C PHE A 299 0.46 17.30 1.26
N ASP A 300 -0.85 17.19 1.27
CA ASP A 300 -1.70 17.37 2.44
C ASP A 300 -1.37 16.31 3.52
N SER A 301 -1.48 15.04 3.18
CA SER A 301 -1.08 13.93 4.08
C SER A 301 0.40 14.00 4.44
N LEU A 302 1.28 14.30 3.46
CA LEU A 302 2.72 14.33 3.70
C LEU A 302 3.10 15.40 4.71
N ALA A 303 2.44 16.57 4.70
CA ALA A 303 2.68 17.65 5.65
C ALA A 303 2.29 17.27 7.09
N GLU A 304 1.35 16.34 7.28
CA GLU A 304 0.94 15.81 8.59
C GLU A 304 1.86 14.68 9.08
N LEU A 305 2.42 13.90 8.14
CA LEU A 305 3.28 12.76 8.47
C LEU A 305 4.71 13.12 8.81
N VAL A 306 5.27 14.15 8.14
CA VAL A 306 6.66 14.58 8.39
C VAL A 306 6.71 15.50 9.58
N PRO A 307 7.46 15.16 10.66
CA PRO A 307 7.51 15.98 11.85
C PRO A 307 8.19 17.33 11.59
N GLU A 308 7.64 18.41 12.17
CA GLU A 308 8.26 19.71 12.13
C GLU A 308 9.59 19.73 12.91
N ARG A 309 10.57 20.44 12.40
CA ARG A 309 11.81 20.76 13.15
C ARG A 309 11.48 21.72 14.26
N THR A 310 11.95 21.44 15.47
CA THR A 310 11.64 22.22 16.68
C THR A 310 12.74 23.21 17.05
N ARG A 311 13.86 23.23 16.32
CA ARG A 311 15.00 24.13 16.60
C ARG A 311 15.79 24.42 15.32
N GLY A 312 16.46 25.60 15.34
CA GLY A 312 17.36 25.97 14.27
C GLY A 312 16.72 26.79 13.15
N PRO A 313 17.41 26.93 12.01
CA PRO A 313 16.96 27.79 10.90
C PRO A 313 15.64 27.37 10.23
N ALA A 314 15.21 26.13 10.45
CA ALA A 314 13.96 25.58 9.91
C ALA A 314 12.93 25.30 11.02
N ASP A 315 12.93 26.09 12.10
CA ASP A 315 11.99 25.92 13.21
C ASP A 315 10.53 26.08 12.74
N GLY A 316 9.64 25.14 13.12
CA GLY A 316 8.24 25.11 12.71
C GLY A 316 8.00 24.70 11.25
N VAL A 317 8.99 24.05 10.59
CA VAL A 317 8.91 23.54 9.22
C VAL A 317 9.17 22.05 9.20
N ALA A 318 8.32 21.30 8.52
CA ALA A 318 8.55 19.90 8.19
C ALA A 318 9.59 19.82 7.05
N VAL A 319 10.64 19.02 7.23
CA VAL A 319 11.71 18.90 6.22
C VAL A 319 11.96 17.44 5.90
N LEU A 320 11.77 17.11 4.64
CA LEU A 320 12.05 15.80 4.06
C LEU A 320 13.25 15.93 3.09
N ASP A 321 14.26 15.11 3.27
CA ASP A 321 15.45 15.07 2.42
C ASP A 321 16.03 13.65 2.33
N ASP A 322 17.03 13.48 1.45
CA ASP A 322 17.65 12.18 1.21
C ASP A 322 18.81 11.86 2.18
N SER A 323 19.02 12.65 3.24
CA SER A 323 20.19 12.51 4.12
C SER A 323 20.20 11.16 4.85
N ALA A 324 19.04 10.63 5.21
CA ALA A 324 18.92 9.31 5.82
C ALA A 324 19.36 8.16 4.89
N ALA A 325 19.26 8.36 3.57
CA ALA A 325 19.74 7.43 2.54
C ALA A 325 21.15 7.75 2.03
N GLY A 326 21.86 8.70 2.68
CA GLY A 326 23.21 9.14 2.29
C GLY A 326 23.24 10.15 1.14
N GLY A 327 22.10 10.72 0.77
CA GLY A 327 21.97 11.82 -0.18
C GLY A 327 22.18 13.20 0.46
N PRO A 328 21.93 14.29 -0.29
CA PRO A 328 22.11 15.63 0.23
C PRO A 328 21.07 15.98 1.29
N ALA A 329 21.54 16.56 2.39
CA ALA A 329 20.65 17.18 3.38
C ALA A 329 20.06 18.49 2.83
N ALA A 330 18.79 18.75 3.14
CA ALA A 330 18.16 20.02 2.77
C ALA A 330 18.69 21.18 3.61
N ASP A 331 19.19 22.23 2.94
CA ASP A 331 19.63 23.49 3.56
C ASP A 331 18.44 24.47 3.60
N VAL A 332 17.65 24.40 4.70
CA VAL A 332 16.41 25.17 4.85
C VAL A 332 16.57 26.25 5.93
N GLU A 333 16.14 27.46 5.60
CA GLU A 333 15.98 28.57 6.53
C GLU A 333 14.55 29.12 6.44
N ALA A 334 13.89 29.24 7.56
CA ALA A 334 12.50 29.69 7.58
C ALA A 334 12.31 30.84 8.60
N LEU A 335 11.63 31.87 8.14
CA LEU A 335 11.24 33.01 8.99
C LEU A 335 9.75 33.30 8.76
N ALA A 336 8.97 33.31 9.83
CA ALA A 336 7.53 33.53 9.79
C ALA A 336 6.77 32.61 8.81
N SER A 337 7.19 31.34 8.75
CA SER A 337 6.64 30.33 7.81
C SER A 337 6.24 29.02 8.52
N PRO A 338 5.47 29.08 9.64
CA PRO A 338 5.10 27.88 10.40
C PRO A 338 4.23 26.94 9.58
N GLY A 339 4.35 25.64 9.85
CA GLY A 339 3.57 24.59 9.19
C GLY A 339 3.91 24.42 7.71
N ALA A 340 5.04 24.96 7.23
CA ALA A 340 5.50 24.71 5.88
C ALA A 340 6.13 23.32 5.78
N LEU A 341 6.04 22.71 4.58
CA LEU A 341 6.73 21.47 4.20
C LEU A 341 7.78 21.81 3.14
N VAL A 342 9.01 21.40 3.37
CA VAL A 342 10.09 21.42 2.37
C VAL A 342 10.53 19.99 2.09
N ALA A 343 10.42 19.55 0.85
CA ALA A 343 11.00 18.31 0.39
C ALA A 343 12.09 18.64 -0.66
N SER A 344 13.34 18.27 -0.40
CA SER A 344 14.45 18.60 -1.30
C SER A 344 15.40 17.42 -1.47
N THR A 345 15.72 17.13 -2.73
CA THR A 345 16.70 16.12 -3.12
C THR A 345 17.98 16.74 -3.72
N THR A 346 18.13 18.08 -3.65
CA THR A 346 19.24 18.80 -4.32
C THR A 346 20.28 19.37 -3.37
N GLY A 347 19.97 19.52 -2.08
CA GLY A 347 20.82 20.26 -1.12
C GLY A 347 20.93 21.76 -1.41
N ARG A 348 20.07 22.31 -2.30
CA ARG A 348 20.00 23.75 -2.57
C ARG A 348 19.56 24.51 -1.34
N LYS A 349 20.12 25.73 -1.13
CA LYS A 349 19.60 26.63 -0.09
C LYS A 349 18.17 27.06 -0.42
N ILE A 350 17.25 26.78 0.50
CA ILE A 350 15.84 27.13 0.42
C ILE A 350 15.52 28.08 1.57
N ALA A 351 15.13 29.31 1.27
CA ALA A 351 14.73 30.30 2.24
C ALA A 351 13.22 30.57 2.16
N LEU A 352 12.51 30.37 3.25
CA LEU A 352 11.09 30.66 3.40
C LEU A 352 10.92 31.93 4.22
N LEU A 353 10.23 32.94 3.67
CA LEU A 353 9.99 34.20 4.35
C LEU A 353 8.51 34.60 4.30
N GLY A 354 7.81 34.47 5.44
CA GLY A 354 6.42 34.89 5.54
C GLY A 354 5.43 34.08 4.71
N VAL A 355 5.69 32.76 4.52
CA VAL A 355 4.87 31.86 3.71
C VAL A 355 4.40 30.65 4.56
N PRO A 356 3.48 30.86 5.51
CA PRO A 356 2.98 29.79 6.36
C PRO A 356 2.28 28.71 5.51
N ARG A 357 2.43 27.45 5.93
CA ARG A 357 1.84 26.28 5.27
C ARG A 357 2.23 26.12 3.79
N ALA A 358 3.32 26.75 3.33
CA ALA A 358 3.82 26.51 1.98
C ALA A 358 4.35 25.08 1.84
N VAL A 359 4.10 24.46 0.71
CA VAL A 359 4.72 23.19 0.28
C VAL A 359 5.72 23.52 -0.82
N VAL A 360 6.99 23.25 -0.56
CA VAL A 360 8.09 23.47 -1.51
C VAL A 360 8.75 22.13 -1.80
N VAL A 361 8.76 21.74 -3.06
CA VAL A 361 9.38 20.46 -3.50
C VAL A 361 10.45 20.77 -4.53
N ASP A 362 11.70 20.57 -4.17
CA ASP A 362 12.87 20.87 -4.96
C ASP A 362 13.58 19.59 -5.43
N THR A 363 13.53 19.33 -6.73
CA THR A 363 14.24 18.24 -7.40
C THR A 363 15.23 18.81 -8.43
N PRO A 364 16.18 18.03 -8.95
CA PRO A 364 17.18 18.53 -9.90
C PRO A 364 16.60 19.19 -11.16
N ASP A 365 15.42 18.78 -11.58
CA ASP A 365 14.79 19.15 -12.86
C ASP A 365 13.45 19.88 -12.71
N ALA A 366 12.91 19.98 -11.48
CA ALA A 366 11.62 20.64 -11.25
C ALA A 366 11.54 21.22 -9.84
N LEU A 367 10.85 22.36 -9.74
CA LEU A 367 10.46 23.00 -8.47
C LEU A 367 8.95 23.17 -8.45
N LEU A 368 8.30 22.58 -7.44
CA LEU A 368 6.89 22.80 -7.14
C LEU A 368 6.77 23.70 -5.92
N VAL A 369 5.92 24.72 -6.01
CA VAL A 369 5.48 25.53 -4.86
C VAL A 369 3.96 25.50 -4.84
N THR A 370 3.38 25.04 -3.73
CA THR A 370 1.94 24.91 -3.57
C THR A 370 1.53 25.05 -2.09
N THR A 371 0.32 24.72 -1.74
CA THR A 371 -0.19 24.57 -0.38
C THR A 371 -0.89 23.23 -0.20
N PRO A 372 -1.08 22.71 1.03
CA PRO A 372 -1.79 21.46 1.27
C PRO A 372 -3.18 21.45 0.65
N ASP A 373 -3.91 22.56 0.68
CA ASP A 373 -5.26 22.70 0.12
C ASP A 373 -5.30 22.48 -1.42
N GLN A 374 -4.17 22.62 -2.10
CA GLN A 374 -4.01 22.42 -3.54
C GLN A 374 -3.36 21.07 -3.90
N ALA A 375 -3.09 20.21 -2.94
CA ALA A 375 -2.39 18.93 -3.16
C ALA A 375 -3.06 18.06 -4.24
N GLN A 376 -4.38 18.03 -4.28
CA GLN A 376 -5.13 17.27 -5.29
C GLN A 376 -5.00 17.84 -6.71
N ALA A 377 -4.75 19.16 -6.84
CA ALA A 377 -4.58 19.84 -8.13
C ALA A 377 -3.21 19.55 -8.80
N VAL A 378 -2.23 19.00 -8.08
CA VAL A 378 -0.91 18.63 -8.61
C VAL A 378 -1.03 17.65 -9.77
N LYS A 379 -2.03 16.76 -9.76
CA LYS A 379 -2.33 15.89 -10.90
C LYS A 379 -2.54 16.67 -12.20
N GLY A 380 -3.16 17.85 -12.13
CA GLY A 380 -3.38 18.71 -13.31
C GLY A 380 -2.08 19.20 -13.94
N VAL A 381 -1.03 19.45 -13.14
CA VAL A 381 0.31 19.79 -13.65
C VAL A 381 0.88 18.61 -14.43
N VAL A 382 0.79 17.40 -13.88
CA VAL A 382 1.24 16.15 -14.53
C VAL A 382 0.50 15.91 -15.86
N ASP A 383 -0.81 16.13 -15.87
CA ASP A 383 -1.62 15.96 -17.08
C ASP A 383 -1.28 17.02 -18.15
N GLY A 384 -0.96 18.27 -17.74
CA GLY A 384 -0.44 19.32 -18.59
C GLY A 384 0.90 18.95 -19.23
N LEU A 385 1.87 18.53 -18.43
CA LEU A 385 3.18 18.08 -18.90
C LEU A 385 3.07 16.92 -19.90
N ARG A 386 2.15 15.99 -19.66
CA ARG A 386 1.86 14.89 -20.59
C ARG A 386 1.31 15.38 -21.91
N ALA A 387 0.39 16.35 -21.89
CA ALA A 387 -0.20 16.95 -23.09
C ALA A 387 0.84 17.75 -23.91
N GLU A 388 1.81 18.35 -23.23
CA GLU A 388 2.96 19.06 -23.84
C GLU A 388 4.05 18.14 -24.38
N GLY A 389 3.95 16.82 -24.16
CA GLY A 389 4.96 15.84 -24.54
C GLY A 389 6.23 15.86 -23.67
N ARG A 390 6.20 16.50 -22.49
CA ARG A 390 7.27 16.62 -21.52
C ARG A 390 7.44 15.35 -20.68
N GLY A 391 7.57 14.20 -21.34
CA GLY A 391 7.67 12.89 -20.69
C GLY A 391 8.91 12.72 -19.80
N GLU A 392 9.96 13.51 -20.05
CA GLU A 392 11.19 13.53 -19.24
C GLU A 392 10.97 14.02 -17.80
N LEU A 393 9.90 14.77 -17.57
CA LEU A 393 9.52 15.26 -16.23
C LEU A 393 8.49 14.39 -15.50
N LEU A 394 8.08 13.26 -16.09
CA LEU A 394 7.00 12.40 -15.58
C LEU A 394 7.48 11.12 -14.90
#